data_97db6f4402ac3bfe32d42840c0aace5b
#
_entry.id   97db6f4402ac3bfe32d42840c0aace5b
#
_cell.length_a   1.000
_cell.length_b   1.000
_cell.length_c   1.000
_cell.angle_alpha   90.00
_cell.angle_beta   90.00
_cell.angle_gamma   90.00
#
_symmetry.space_group_name_H-M   'P 1'
#
loop_
_entity.id
_entity.type
_entity.pdbx_description
1 polymer ?
#
loop_
_entity_poly.entity_id
_entity_poly.type
_entity_poly.pdbx_seq_one_letter_code
_entity_poly.pdbx_strand_id
1 'polypeptide(L)'
;MDKKFDYESLFSKSSLEIEISKVSHAKYDFAVAYPPPETIPLNGLLEGLSEGLSKEGKDLAYYPDVMGALSLREFVSQKLQEDRGFFSDPDEIMITQGSAEANNLVIQALTDP
;
A
#
# COMPACT_ATOMS: atom_id res chain seq x y z
N MET A 1 18.73 21.57 -35.93
CA MET A 1 17.54 20.69 -35.96
C MET A 1 17.60 19.82 -34.73
N ASP A 2 16.90 20.20 -33.65
CA ASP A 2 16.81 19.37 -32.46
C ASP A 2 15.98 18.12 -32.76
N LYS A 3 16.66 16.99 -32.84
CA LYS A 3 15.98 15.70 -32.97
C LYS A 3 15.27 15.44 -31.64
N LYS A 4 13.96 15.61 -31.63
CA LYS A 4 13.11 15.24 -30.51
C LYS A 4 13.28 13.74 -30.25
N PHE A 5 13.67 13.38 -29.04
CA PHE A 5 13.88 11.99 -28.67
C PHE A 5 12.54 11.24 -28.73
N ASP A 6 12.52 10.07 -29.37
CA ASP A 6 11.34 9.23 -29.47
C ASP A 6 11.21 8.33 -28.23
N TYR A 7 10.39 8.75 -27.27
CA TYR A 7 10.13 7.98 -26.06
C TYR A 7 9.19 6.79 -26.28
N GLU A 8 8.36 6.82 -27.33
CA GLU A 8 7.39 5.75 -27.61
C GLU A 8 8.08 4.42 -27.91
N SER A 9 9.26 4.47 -28.54
CA SER A 9 10.06 3.29 -28.83
C SER A 9 10.60 2.56 -27.59
N LEU A 10 10.58 3.20 -26.42
CA LEU A 10 11.05 2.63 -25.16
C LEU A 10 9.94 1.87 -24.40
N PHE A 11 8.69 2.09 -24.74
CA PHE A 11 7.59 1.45 -24.04
C PHE A 11 7.29 0.06 -24.60
N SER A 12 6.88 -0.85 -23.70
CA SER A 12 6.35 -2.15 -24.14
C SER A 12 5.03 -1.93 -24.89
N LYS A 13 4.72 -2.82 -25.85
CA LYS A 13 3.45 -2.72 -26.61
C LYS A 13 2.23 -2.69 -25.70
N SER A 14 2.26 -3.47 -24.60
CA SER A 14 1.16 -3.51 -23.63
C SER A 14 0.97 -2.22 -22.85
N SER A 15 2.01 -1.40 -22.66
CA SER A 15 1.89 -0.11 -21.99
C SER A 15 1.30 0.99 -22.85
N LEU A 16 1.35 0.86 -24.18
CA LEU A 16 0.75 1.80 -25.12
C LEU A 16 -0.77 1.61 -25.29
N GLU A 17 -1.30 0.47 -24.84
CA GLU A 17 -2.73 0.12 -24.93
C GLU A 17 -3.52 0.47 -23.67
N ILE A 18 -2.87 1.08 -22.66
CA ILE A 18 -3.54 1.43 -21.40
C ILE A 18 -4.36 2.69 -21.59
N GLU A 19 -5.68 2.56 -21.65
CA GLU A 19 -6.60 3.69 -21.52
C GLU A 19 -6.72 4.11 -20.05
N ILE A 20 -6.26 5.33 -19.77
CA ILE A 20 -6.47 5.94 -18.45
C ILE A 20 -7.90 6.47 -18.38
N SER A 21 -8.80 5.70 -17.79
CA SER A 21 -10.15 6.16 -17.53
C SER A 21 -10.15 7.23 -16.43
N LYS A 22 -10.88 8.33 -16.67
CA LYS A 22 -11.09 9.31 -15.59
C LYS A 22 -12.04 8.74 -14.56
N VAL A 23 -11.60 8.73 -13.30
CA VAL A 23 -12.46 8.36 -12.17
C VAL A 23 -13.61 9.38 -12.11
N SER A 24 -14.84 8.92 -12.32
CA SER A 24 -16.04 9.71 -12.12
C SER A 24 -16.88 9.05 -11.01
N HIS A 25 -17.30 9.84 -10.02
CA HIS A 25 -18.20 9.35 -8.97
C HIS A 25 -19.64 9.44 -9.48
N ALA A 26 -20.26 8.30 -9.72
CA ALA A 26 -21.68 8.21 -10.00
C ALA A 26 -22.47 8.37 -8.69
N LYS A 27 -23.74 8.83 -8.78
CA LYS A 27 -24.63 8.91 -7.60
C LYS A 27 -24.80 7.55 -6.89
N TYR A 28 -24.74 6.47 -7.65
CA TYR A 28 -24.74 5.10 -7.17
C TYR A 28 -23.58 4.37 -7.87
N ASP A 29 -22.45 4.30 -7.20
CA ASP A 29 -21.25 3.64 -7.72
C ASP A 29 -21.08 2.30 -7.01
N PHE A 30 -21.24 1.22 -7.78
CA PHE A 30 -21.04 -0.16 -7.31
C PHE A 30 -19.74 -0.77 -7.82
N ALA A 31 -18.94 -0.01 -8.57
CA ALA A 31 -17.70 -0.52 -9.17
C ALA A 31 -16.54 -0.56 -8.16
N VAL A 32 -16.49 0.39 -7.23
CA VAL A 32 -15.41 0.49 -6.25
C VAL A 32 -16.01 0.59 -4.85
N ALA A 33 -15.54 -0.26 -3.93
CA ALA A 33 -15.95 -0.22 -2.54
C ALA A 33 -15.19 0.88 -1.78
N TYR A 34 -15.69 2.12 -1.87
CA TYR A 34 -15.18 3.22 -1.06
C TYR A 34 -15.78 3.19 0.36
N PRO A 35 -15.01 3.47 1.41
CA PRO A 35 -15.58 3.71 2.72
C PRO A 35 -16.44 4.99 2.66
N PRO A 36 -17.52 5.09 3.45
CA PRO A 36 -18.27 6.34 3.56
C PRO A 36 -17.33 7.47 4.02
N PRO A 37 -17.32 8.63 3.33
CA PRO A 37 -16.38 9.72 3.65
C PRO A 37 -16.42 10.18 5.10
N GLU A 38 -17.60 10.14 5.73
CA GLU A 38 -17.83 10.49 7.12
C GLU A 38 -17.21 9.52 8.13
N THR A 39 -16.82 8.34 7.71
CA THR A 39 -16.18 7.33 8.59
C THR A 39 -14.67 7.47 8.68
N ILE A 40 -14.08 8.37 7.87
CA ILE A 40 -12.63 8.58 7.88
C ILE A 40 -12.23 9.34 9.16
N PRO A 41 -11.40 8.76 10.05
CA PRO A 41 -11.06 9.35 11.33
C PRO A 41 -9.96 10.42 11.18
N LEU A 42 -10.27 11.56 10.54
CA LEU A 42 -9.28 12.59 10.19
C LEU A 42 -8.48 13.11 11.39
N ASN A 43 -9.13 13.31 12.54
CA ASN A 43 -8.43 13.75 13.75
C ASN A 43 -7.47 12.69 14.28
N GLY A 44 -7.89 11.42 14.31
CA GLY A 44 -7.03 10.31 14.72
C GLY A 44 -5.83 10.12 13.79
N LEU A 45 -6.00 10.34 12.48
CA LEU A 45 -4.89 10.32 11.52
C LEU A 45 -3.89 11.46 11.78
N LEU A 46 -4.38 12.65 12.09
CA LEU A 46 -3.54 13.82 12.41
C LEU A 46 -2.76 13.60 13.71
N GLU A 47 -3.43 13.09 14.74
CA GLU A 47 -2.81 12.76 16.04
C GLU A 47 -1.74 11.67 15.86
N GLY A 48 -2.07 10.59 15.16
CA GLY A 48 -1.14 9.50 14.88
C GLY A 48 0.08 9.93 14.06
N LEU A 49 -0.12 10.81 13.05
CA LEU A 49 0.98 11.37 12.29
C LEU A 49 1.88 12.24 13.19
N SER A 50 1.29 13.10 14.03
CA SER A 50 2.04 13.98 14.94
C SER A 50 2.86 13.17 15.94
N GLU A 51 2.28 12.10 16.49
CA GLU A 51 2.97 11.21 17.41
C GLU A 51 4.11 10.46 16.72
N GLY A 52 3.86 9.88 15.55
CA GLY A 52 4.87 9.16 14.75
C GLY A 52 6.07 10.05 14.43
N LEU A 53 5.82 11.27 13.91
CA LEU A 53 6.89 12.23 13.63
C LEU A 53 7.69 12.62 14.87
N SER A 54 7.02 12.76 16.02
CA SER A 54 7.68 13.10 17.28
C SER A 54 8.53 11.95 17.82
N LYS A 55 8.11 10.71 17.58
CA LYS A 55 8.72 9.50 18.10
C LYS A 55 9.91 9.03 17.23
N GLU A 56 9.72 9.02 15.92
CA GLU A 56 10.72 8.54 14.96
C GLU A 56 11.70 9.64 14.55
N GLY A 57 11.26 10.89 14.50
CA GLY A 57 12.11 12.05 14.29
C GLY A 57 13.03 11.92 13.07
N LYS A 58 14.35 11.95 13.31
CA LYS A 58 15.37 11.88 12.26
C LYS A 58 15.54 10.49 11.65
N ASP A 59 15.05 9.45 12.31
CA ASP A 59 15.16 8.07 11.83
C ASP A 59 14.32 7.84 10.57
N LEU A 60 13.34 8.71 10.31
CA LEU A 60 12.60 8.76 9.05
C LEU A 60 13.49 9.02 7.81
N ALA A 61 14.72 9.48 8.00
CA ALA A 61 15.69 9.67 6.92
C ALA A 61 16.31 8.34 6.43
N TYR A 62 16.15 7.27 7.16
CA TYR A 62 16.70 5.96 6.82
C TYR A 62 15.64 5.07 6.14
N TYR A 63 16.13 4.10 5.36
CA TYR A 63 15.24 3.10 4.79
C TYR A 63 14.66 2.22 5.92
N PRO A 64 13.34 1.98 5.92
CA PRO A 64 12.72 1.09 6.88
C PRO A 64 13.14 -0.36 6.66
N ASP A 65 12.81 -1.23 7.62
CA ASP A 65 12.89 -2.68 7.46
C ASP A 65 12.08 -3.13 6.24
N VAL A 66 12.63 -4.07 5.47
CA VAL A 66 11.97 -4.62 4.26
C VAL A 66 10.64 -5.29 4.55
N MET A 67 10.46 -5.80 5.79
CA MET A 67 9.19 -6.37 6.26
C MET A 67 8.20 -5.30 6.75
N GLY A 68 8.62 -4.06 6.83
CA GLY A 68 7.86 -2.97 7.45
C GLY A 68 8.16 -2.79 8.93
N ALA A 69 7.70 -1.67 9.51
CA ALA A 69 7.99 -1.31 10.89
C ALA A 69 7.59 -2.41 11.88
N LEU A 70 8.52 -2.82 12.75
CA LEU A 70 8.28 -3.89 13.73
C LEU A 70 7.08 -3.58 14.63
N SER A 71 6.96 -2.35 15.10
CA SER A 71 5.83 -1.93 15.95
C SER A 71 4.47 -2.11 15.27
N LEU A 72 4.40 -1.93 13.95
CA LEU A 72 3.18 -2.17 13.19
C LEU A 72 2.91 -3.67 13.04
N ARG A 73 3.95 -4.48 12.81
CA ARG A 73 3.83 -5.93 12.71
C ARG A 73 3.39 -6.56 14.05
N GLU A 74 3.95 -6.08 15.17
CA GLU A 74 3.53 -6.45 16.53
C GLU A 74 2.06 -6.10 16.77
N PHE A 75 1.64 -4.89 16.41
CA PHE A 75 0.23 -4.47 16.50
C PHE A 75 -0.69 -5.37 15.69
N VAL A 76 -0.30 -5.72 14.45
CA VAL A 76 -1.09 -6.62 13.59
C VAL A 76 -1.19 -8.00 14.19
N SER A 77 -0.09 -8.56 14.73
CA SER A 77 -0.07 -9.85 15.42
C SER A 77 -1.05 -9.88 16.59
N GLN A 78 -0.97 -8.85 17.47
CA GLN A 78 -1.89 -8.70 18.59
C GLN A 78 -3.35 -8.61 18.12
N LYS A 79 -3.62 -7.80 17.12
CA LYS A 79 -4.96 -7.59 16.58
C LYS A 79 -5.55 -8.86 15.98
N LEU A 80 -4.75 -9.66 15.29
CA LEU A 80 -5.17 -10.97 14.77
C LEU A 80 -5.53 -11.93 15.90
N GLN A 81 -4.74 -11.95 16.98
CA GLN A 81 -5.03 -12.78 18.12
C GLN A 81 -6.30 -12.34 18.85
N GLU A 82 -6.52 -11.04 19.04
CA GLU A 82 -7.70 -10.50 19.72
C GLU A 82 -8.99 -10.69 18.93
N ASP A 83 -8.95 -10.35 17.64
CA ASP A 83 -10.17 -10.31 16.79
C ASP A 83 -10.52 -11.68 16.18
N ARG A 84 -9.52 -12.53 15.98
CA ARG A 84 -9.68 -13.78 15.20
C ARG A 84 -9.24 -15.03 15.97
N GLY A 85 -8.60 -14.88 17.13
CA GLY A 85 -8.01 -15.99 17.86
C GLY A 85 -6.84 -16.67 17.13
N PHE A 86 -6.25 -15.98 16.15
CA PHE A 86 -5.15 -16.47 15.32
C PHE A 86 -3.87 -15.72 15.68
N PHE A 87 -2.87 -16.45 16.15
CA PHE A 87 -1.54 -15.89 16.42
C PHE A 87 -0.63 -16.07 15.19
N SER A 88 0.03 -14.99 14.80
CA SER A 88 1.14 -15.02 13.86
C SER A 88 2.32 -14.27 14.47
N ASP A 89 3.50 -14.85 14.38
CA ASP A 89 4.71 -14.15 14.85
C ASP A 89 4.90 -12.86 14.02
N PRO A 90 5.30 -11.73 14.64
CA PRO A 90 5.62 -10.52 13.89
C PRO A 90 6.63 -10.73 12.75
N ASP A 91 7.52 -11.70 12.85
CA ASP A 91 8.47 -12.05 11.78
C ASP A 91 7.85 -12.85 10.63
N GLU A 92 6.61 -13.29 10.76
CA GLU A 92 5.81 -13.90 9.68
C GLU A 92 4.90 -12.88 8.99
N ILE A 93 4.93 -11.61 9.42
CA ILE A 93 4.07 -10.54 8.91
C ILE A 93 4.90 -9.58 8.06
N MET A 94 4.47 -9.34 6.83
CA MET A 94 5.03 -8.31 5.95
C MET A 94 3.98 -7.24 5.68
N ILE A 95 4.37 -5.99 5.82
CA ILE A 95 3.54 -4.83 5.47
C ILE A 95 3.76 -4.50 4.00
N THR A 96 2.68 -4.40 3.23
CA THR A 96 2.70 -4.12 1.79
C THR A 96 1.90 -2.87 1.46
N GLN A 97 2.12 -2.31 0.27
CA GLN A 97 1.35 -1.17 -0.25
C GLN A 97 0.01 -1.64 -0.84
N GLY A 98 -0.81 -2.23 0.00
CA GLY A 98 -2.11 -2.76 -0.37
C GLY A 98 -2.08 -4.19 -0.89
N SER A 99 -3.28 -4.74 -1.16
CA SER A 99 -3.46 -6.15 -1.53
C SER A 99 -2.88 -6.51 -2.90
N ALA A 100 -2.77 -5.55 -3.82
CA ALA A 100 -2.21 -5.81 -5.15
C ALA A 100 -0.73 -6.20 -5.08
N GLU A 101 0.05 -5.49 -4.26
CA GLU A 101 1.45 -5.84 -4.03
C GLU A 101 1.58 -7.16 -3.28
N ALA A 102 0.78 -7.37 -2.23
CA ALA A 102 0.78 -8.63 -1.49
C ALA A 102 0.51 -9.83 -2.41
N ASN A 103 -0.51 -9.74 -3.26
CA ASN A 103 -0.83 -10.80 -4.23
C ASN A 103 0.33 -11.03 -5.22
N ASN A 104 0.95 -9.98 -5.72
CA ASN A 104 2.07 -10.08 -6.64
C ASN A 104 3.27 -10.79 -5.98
N LEU A 105 3.62 -10.44 -4.76
CA LEU A 105 4.69 -11.07 -4.00
C LEU A 105 4.40 -12.56 -3.74
N VAL A 106 3.18 -12.90 -3.34
CA VAL A 106 2.76 -14.29 -3.12
C VAL A 106 2.84 -15.10 -4.41
N ILE A 107 2.35 -14.55 -5.53
CA ILE A 107 2.42 -15.23 -6.83
C ILE A 107 3.89 -15.46 -7.22
N GLN A 108 4.74 -14.45 -7.11
CA GLN A 108 6.16 -14.60 -7.45
C GLN A 108 6.89 -15.61 -6.56
N ALA A 109 6.50 -15.73 -5.28
CA ALA A 109 7.11 -16.65 -4.35
C ALA A 109 6.67 -18.11 -4.53
N LEU A 110 5.45 -18.34 -5.04
CA LEU A 110 4.82 -19.65 -5.10
C LEU A 110 4.70 -20.23 -6.51
N THR A 111 5.00 -19.46 -7.55
CA THR A 111 4.90 -19.92 -8.94
C THR A 111 6.23 -19.76 -9.64
N ASP A 112 6.61 -20.81 -10.39
CA ASP A 112 7.73 -20.74 -11.33
C ASP A 112 7.29 -20.00 -12.61
N PRO A 113 8.18 -19.22 -13.26
CA PRO A 113 7.90 -18.55 -14.52
C PRO A 113 7.64 -19.49 -15.68
#